data_6a41d99d4099b513df73f6408278b703
#
_entry.id   6a41d99d4099b513df73f6408278b703
#
_cell.length_a   1.000
_cell.length_b   1.000
_cell.length_c   1.000
_cell.angle_alpha   90.00
_cell.angle_beta   90.00
_cell.angle_gamma   90.00
#
_symmetry.space_group_name_H-M   'P 1'
#
loop_
_entity.id
_entity.type
_entity.pdbx_description
1 polymer ?
#
loop_
_entity_poly.entity_id
_entity_poly.type
_entity_poly.pdbx_seq_one_letter_code
_entity_poly.pdbx_strand_id
1 'polypeptide(L)'
;MTTVNSNIRDNCKREKAARFLSENLCPDAVLSVASAYFTVQAYDQLREKLDAIASMRFLFGDPDYVNKIDPEKTASKRFAIVNNGLDLKDALRQKAAVKGCAEWIRAKVEIKSVINRALLHGKLYHIAPPGRDSRAMFGSSNFTTRGLGLADSQNNIELNMEITDQRDRDDLL
;
A
#
# COMPACT_ATOMS: atom_id res chain seq x y z
N MET A 1 -32.72 6.51 -8.64
CA MET A 1 -31.98 5.23 -8.70
C MET A 1 -30.98 5.24 -7.54
N THR A 2 -31.27 4.49 -6.48
CA THR A 2 -30.34 4.29 -5.37
C THR A 2 -29.16 3.48 -5.90
N THR A 3 -28.01 4.11 -6.06
CA THR A 3 -26.76 3.40 -6.31
C THR A 3 -26.48 2.52 -5.11
N VAL A 4 -26.70 1.23 -5.24
CA VAL A 4 -26.25 0.25 -4.27
C VAL A 4 -24.73 0.38 -4.25
N ASN A 5 -24.17 0.90 -3.16
CA ASN A 5 -22.72 0.96 -2.98
C ASN A 5 -22.20 -0.47 -3.01
N SER A 6 -21.54 -0.82 -4.11
CA SER A 6 -20.91 -2.13 -4.25
C SER A 6 -19.70 -2.21 -3.33
N ASN A 7 -19.62 -3.29 -2.55
CA ASN A 7 -18.42 -3.59 -1.74
C ASN A 7 -17.21 -4.04 -2.60
N ILE A 8 -17.40 -4.14 -3.93
CA ILE A 8 -16.36 -4.55 -4.86
C ILE A 8 -15.66 -3.32 -5.42
N ARG A 9 -14.32 -3.38 -5.45
CA ARG A 9 -13.44 -2.37 -6.05
C ARG A 9 -12.56 -3.03 -7.11
N ASP A 10 -12.57 -2.54 -8.34
CA ASP A 10 -11.90 -3.17 -9.48
C ASP A 10 -10.92 -2.26 -10.21
N ASN A 11 -10.78 -1.02 -9.79
CA ASN A 11 -9.95 0.02 -10.43
C ASN A 11 -10.34 0.36 -11.88
N CYS A 12 -11.46 -0.14 -12.37
CA CYS A 12 -11.90 -0.01 -13.75
C CYS A 12 -13.30 0.57 -13.88
N LYS A 13 -14.35 -0.25 -13.63
CA LYS A 13 -15.74 0.14 -13.75
C LYS A 13 -16.37 0.57 -12.42
N ARG A 14 -15.77 0.12 -11.33
CA ARG A 14 -16.18 0.43 -9.95
C ARG A 14 -15.11 1.30 -9.30
N GLU A 15 -15.23 1.46 -8.00
CA GLU A 15 -14.33 2.28 -7.22
C GLU A 15 -12.89 1.72 -7.21
N LYS A 16 -11.93 2.62 -7.02
CA LYS A 16 -10.50 2.30 -6.90
C LYS A 16 -10.18 1.76 -5.50
N ALA A 17 -9.20 0.86 -5.41
CA ALA A 17 -8.68 0.40 -4.12
C ALA A 17 -8.09 1.54 -3.28
N ALA A 18 -7.43 2.51 -3.92
CA ALA A 18 -6.92 3.71 -3.25
C ALA A 18 -8.00 4.54 -2.56
N ARG A 19 -9.23 4.55 -3.10
CA ARG A 19 -10.34 5.28 -2.49
C ARG A 19 -10.74 4.68 -1.14
N PHE A 20 -10.71 3.35 -1.01
CA PHE A 20 -10.89 2.70 0.29
C PHE A 20 -9.89 3.23 1.33
N LEU A 21 -8.61 3.32 0.96
CA LEU A 21 -7.59 3.85 1.85
C LEU A 21 -7.83 5.33 2.17
N SER A 22 -8.06 6.17 1.18
CA SER A 22 -8.23 7.62 1.37
C SER A 22 -9.48 7.99 2.18
N GLU A 23 -10.55 7.21 2.09
CA GLU A 23 -11.81 7.43 2.83
C GLU A 23 -11.72 6.95 4.29
N ASN A 24 -10.94 5.90 4.57
CA ASN A 24 -10.91 5.26 5.89
C ASN A 24 -9.66 5.58 6.71
N LEU A 25 -8.54 5.97 6.10
CA LEU A 25 -7.37 6.43 6.82
C LEU A 25 -7.63 7.79 7.48
N CYS A 26 -7.38 7.87 8.77
CA CYS A 26 -7.51 9.08 9.56
C CYS A 26 -6.33 9.20 10.53
N PRO A 27 -6.15 10.38 11.18
CA PRO A 27 -5.13 10.53 12.19
C PRO A 27 -5.20 9.46 13.27
N ASP A 28 -4.04 9.00 13.70
CA ASP A 28 -3.83 7.99 14.74
C ASP A 28 -4.41 6.60 14.46
N ALA A 29 -4.87 6.32 13.24
CA ALA A 29 -5.27 4.98 12.83
C ALA A 29 -4.04 4.04 12.77
N VAL A 30 -4.27 2.75 13.01
CA VAL A 30 -3.30 1.67 12.74
C VAL A 30 -3.67 1.02 11.41
N LEU A 31 -2.74 0.98 10.48
CA LEU A 31 -2.89 0.32 9.19
C LEU A 31 -2.14 -1.01 9.18
N SER A 32 -2.81 -2.11 8.85
CA SER A 32 -2.17 -3.41 8.61
C SER A 32 -2.36 -3.81 7.15
N VAL A 33 -1.26 -4.15 6.49
CA VAL A 33 -1.25 -4.52 5.07
C VAL A 33 -0.52 -5.85 4.88
N ALA A 34 -1.15 -6.77 4.15
CA ALA A 34 -0.45 -7.87 3.51
C ALA A 34 -0.39 -7.60 2.00
N SER A 35 0.81 -7.63 1.43
CA SER A 35 1.01 -7.38 0.00
C SER A 35 2.33 -7.98 -0.47
N ALA A 36 2.41 -8.42 -1.74
CA ALA A 36 3.66 -8.90 -2.31
C ALA A 36 4.62 -7.75 -2.68
N TYR A 37 4.07 -6.58 -3.00
CA TYR A 37 4.85 -5.44 -3.48
C TYR A 37 4.44 -4.15 -2.80
N PHE A 38 5.43 -3.26 -2.64
CA PHE A 38 5.29 -1.88 -2.18
C PHE A 38 6.04 -0.96 -3.13
N THR A 39 5.48 0.20 -3.48
CA THR A 39 6.17 1.21 -4.28
C THR A 39 6.19 2.57 -3.59
N VAL A 40 7.32 3.28 -3.71
CA VAL A 40 7.50 4.64 -3.19
C VAL A 40 6.47 5.61 -3.79
N GLN A 41 6.13 5.42 -5.06
CA GLN A 41 5.14 6.25 -5.75
C GLN A 41 3.73 6.09 -5.15
N ALA A 42 3.35 4.89 -4.70
CA ALA A 42 2.08 4.68 -4.02
C ALA A 42 2.07 5.37 -2.65
N TYR A 43 3.19 5.31 -1.90
CA TYR A 43 3.34 6.08 -0.68
C TYR A 43 3.21 7.58 -0.95
N ASP A 44 3.93 8.11 -1.94
CA ASP A 44 3.96 9.55 -2.23
C ASP A 44 2.57 10.11 -2.55
N GLN A 45 1.77 9.38 -3.31
CA GLN A 45 0.39 9.76 -3.64
C GLN A 45 -0.59 9.66 -2.45
N LEU A 46 -0.30 8.80 -1.47
CA LEU A 46 -1.10 8.65 -0.25
C LEU A 46 -0.45 9.33 0.96
N ARG A 47 0.63 10.06 0.76
CA ARG A 47 1.53 10.57 1.79
C ARG A 47 0.81 11.32 2.89
N GLU A 48 -0.06 12.26 2.55
CA GLU A 48 -0.80 13.06 3.53
C GLU A 48 -1.57 12.19 4.53
N LYS A 49 -2.20 11.12 4.03
CA LYS A 49 -2.94 10.15 4.86
C LYS A 49 -2.01 9.25 5.66
N LEU A 50 -0.94 8.76 5.02
CA LEU A 50 0.01 7.85 5.64
C LEU A 50 0.90 8.54 6.69
N ASP A 51 1.22 9.81 6.50
CA ASP A 51 1.96 10.59 7.49
C ASP A 51 1.12 10.86 8.76
N ALA A 52 -0.20 10.86 8.65
CA ALA A 52 -1.12 11.12 9.75
C ALA A 52 -1.42 9.88 10.63
N ILE A 53 -1.21 8.63 10.15
CA ILE A 53 -1.50 7.42 10.93
C ILE A 53 -0.53 7.25 12.11
N ALA A 54 -0.94 6.51 13.13
CA ALA A 54 -0.07 6.15 14.26
C ALA A 54 1.06 5.22 13.81
N SER A 55 0.72 4.13 13.13
CA SER A 55 1.67 3.12 12.68
C SER A 55 1.12 2.27 11.52
N MET A 56 2.03 1.58 10.85
CA MET A 56 1.70 0.59 9.84
C MET A 56 2.41 -0.74 10.14
N ARG A 57 1.69 -1.84 10.01
CA ARG A 57 2.25 -3.20 9.98
C ARG A 57 2.20 -3.70 8.56
N PHE A 58 3.34 -4.07 7.99
CA PHE A 58 3.43 -4.53 6.61
C PHE A 58 3.98 -5.96 6.55
N LEU A 59 3.17 -6.89 6.06
CA LEU A 59 3.54 -8.27 5.81
C LEU A 59 3.81 -8.46 4.32
N PHE A 60 5.08 -8.72 3.96
CA PHE A 60 5.45 -9.12 2.61
C PHE A 60 5.08 -10.59 2.35
N GLY A 61 4.25 -10.79 1.33
CA GLY A 61 3.81 -12.12 0.90
C GLY A 61 4.85 -12.88 0.07
N ASP A 62 5.87 -12.19 -0.44
CA ASP A 62 6.98 -12.78 -1.20
C ASP A 62 8.29 -12.66 -0.41
N PRO A 63 8.79 -13.76 0.17
CA PRO A 63 10.03 -13.73 0.95
C PRO A 63 11.26 -13.36 0.11
N ASP A 64 11.27 -13.63 -1.20
CA ASP A 64 12.37 -13.26 -2.08
C ASP A 64 12.43 -11.76 -2.35
N TYR A 65 11.31 -11.06 -2.24
CA TYR A 65 11.25 -9.61 -2.39
C TYR A 65 11.95 -8.90 -1.23
N VAL A 66 11.78 -9.37 0.00
CA VAL A 66 12.45 -8.79 1.19
C VAL A 66 13.96 -8.94 1.10
N ASN A 67 14.44 -10.09 0.62
CA ASN A 67 15.88 -10.31 0.41
C ASN A 67 16.46 -9.39 -0.69
N LYS A 68 15.65 -8.88 -1.60
CA LYS A 68 16.07 -7.90 -2.61
C LYS A 68 16.10 -6.46 -2.09
N ILE A 69 15.41 -6.20 -0.98
CA ILE A 69 15.37 -4.87 -0.32
C ILE A 69 16.46 -4.74 0.76
N ASP A 70 17.22 -5.79 1.04
CA ASP A 70 18.32 -5.77 2.02
C ASP A 70 19.19 -4.51 1.80
N PRO A 71 19.28 -3.60 2.78
CA PRO A 71 19.99 -2.32 2.64
C PRO A 71 21.48 -2.52 2.33
N GLU A 72 22.12 -3.59 2.83
CA GLU A 72 23.52 -3.87 2.55
C GLU A 72 23.73 -4.34 1.11
N LYS A 73 22.77 -5.06 0.53
CA LYS A 73 22.79 -5.46 -0.88
C LYS A 73 22.31 -4.34 -1.82
N THR A 74 21.46 -3.43 -1.33
CA THR A 74 20.95 -2.32 -2.12
C THR A 74 21.94 -1.16 -2.19
N ALA A 75 22.81 -0.98 -1.20
CA ALA A 75 23.86 0.03 -1.22
C ALA A 75 24.87 -0.17 -2.37
N SER A 76 25.01 -1.38 -2.90
CA SER A 76 25.89 -1.69 -4.04
C SER A 76 25.20 -1.57 -5.41
N LYS A 77 23.89 -1.56 -5.48
CA LYS A 77 23.13 -1.26 -6.70
C LYS A 77 22.86 0.24 -6.75
N ARG A 78 23.75 1.00 -7.38
CA ARG A 78 23.43 2.34 -7.86
C ARG A 78 22.10 2.22 -8.61
N PHE A 79 21.06 2.90 -8.13
CA PHE A 79 19.91 3.20 -8.95
C PHE A 79 20.44 3.97 -10.16
N ALA A 80 20.65 3.27 -11.26
CA ALA A 80 20.87 3.91 -12.52
C ALA A 80 19.53 4.58 -12.87
N ILE A 81 19.41 5.85 -12.51
CA ILE A 81 18.40 6.74 -13.08
C ILE A 81 18.79 6.79 -14.54
N VAL A 82 18.12 6.00 -15.37
CA VAL A 82 18.23 6.11 -16.81
C VAL A 82 17.70 7.50 -17.13
N ASN A 83 18.62 8.39 -17.45
CA ASN A 83 18.38 9.80 -17.74
C ASN A 83 17.75 9.90 -19.14
N ASN A 84 16.51 9.45 -19.29
CA ASN A 84 15.71 9.63 -20.49
C ASN A 84 14.91 10.92 -20.38
N GLY A 85 15.59 12.08 -20.45
CA GLY A 85 14.92 13.36 -20.65
C GLY A 85 13.98 13.84 -19.56
N LEU A 86 14.06 13.27 -18.33
CA LEU A 86 13.32 13.77 -17.19
C LEU A 86 13.86 15.14 -16.77
N ASP A 87 12.98 16.11 -16.67
CA ASP A 87 13.30 17.44 -16.18
C ASP A 87 13.94 17.32 -14.77
N LEU A 88 14.92 18.17 -14.47
CA LEU A 88 15.61 18.22 -13.16
C LEU A 88 14.63 18.31 -11.99
N LYS A 89 13.48 18.95 -12.19
CA LYS A 89 12.40 19.02 -11.20
C LYS A 89 11.82 17.66 -10.86
N ASP A 90 11.63 16.79 -11.84
CA ASP A 90 11.09 15.44 -11.62
C ASP A 90 12.11 14.54 -10.92
N ALA A 91 13.38 14.68 -11.24
CA ALA A 91 14.45 13.97 -10.52
C ALA A 91 14.57 14.41 -9.06
N LEU A 92 14.42 15.70 -8.77
CA LEU A 92 14.41 16.23 -7.39
C LEU A 92 13.18 15.79 -6.61
N ARG A 93 11.99 15.78 -7.24
CA ARG A 93 10.76 15.25 -6.64
C ARG A 93 10.89 13.78 -6.29
N GLN A 94 11.42 12.96 -7.18
CA GLN A 94 11.65 11.53 -6.93
C GLN A 94 12.61 11.31 -5.77
N LYS A 95 13.71 12.06 -5.69
CA LYS A 95 14.65 11.98 -4.55
C LYS A 95 13.99 12.36 -3.23
N ALA A 96 13.18 13.40 -3.21
CA ALA A 96 12.44 13.83 -2.02
C ALA A 96 11.42 12.79 -1.58
N ALA A 97 10.68 12.18 -2.52
CA ALA A 97 9.73 11.11 -2.25
C ALA A 97 10.42 9.87 -1.66
N VAL A 98 11.55 9.44 -2.22
CA VAL A 98 12.35 8.32 -1.71
C VAL A 98 12.84 8.58 -0.29
N LYS A 99 13.39 9.78 -0.03
CA LYS A 99 13.88 10.17 1.29
C LYS A 99 12.74 10.19 2.31
N GLY A 100 11.63 10.86 1.99
CA GLY A 100 10.46 10.94 2.86
C GLY A 100 9.86 9.57 3.16
N CYS A 101 9.76 8.70 2.15
CA CYS A 101 9.30 7.33 2.32
C CYS A 101 10.21 6.52 3.27
N ALA A 102 11.54 6.64 3.11
CA ALA A 102 12.50 5.93 3.97
C ALA A 102 12.42 6.41 5.43
N GLU A 103 12.29 7.72 5.66
CA GLU A 103 12.10 8.31 7.00
C GLU A 103 10.79 7.85 7.63
N TRP A 104 9.70 7.86 6.87
CA TRP A 104 8.39 7.39 7.31
C TRP A 104 8.39 5.89 7.66
N ILE A 105 9.02 5.05 6.82
CA ILE A 105 9.16 3.62 7.10
C ILE A 105 9.88 3.39 8.43
N ARG A 106 11.02 4.06 8.66
CA ARG A 106 11.77 3.92 9.91
C ARG A 106 10.98 4.35 11.14
N ALA A 107 10.16 5.38 11.01
CA ALA A 107 9.42 5.95 12.12
C ALA A 107 8.13 5.21 12.45
N LYS A 108 7.44 4.65 11.43
CA LYS A 108 6.05 4.21 11.58
C LYS A 108 5.76 2.79 11.09
N VAL A 109 6.68 2.11 10.38
CA VAL A 109 6.36 0.84 9.73
C VAL A 109 7.10 -0.33 10.39
N GLU A 110 6.35 -1.29 10.91
CA GLU A 110 6.85 -2.61 11.27
C GLU A 110 6.75 -3.52 10.03
N ILE A 111 7.89 -4.07 9.59
CA ILE A 111 7.97 -4.94 8.42
C ILE A 111 8.17 -6.38 8.84
N LYS A 112 7.35 -7.28 8.34
CA LYS A 112 7.48 -8.74 8.48
C LYS A 112 7.42 -9.41 7.12
N SER A 113 7.94 -10.61 7.04
CA SER A 113 7.81 -11.50 5.86
C SER A 113 7.41 -12.90 6.27
N VAL A 114 6.86 -13.66 5.32
CA VAL A 114 6.50 -15.07 5.52
C VAL A 114 7.76 -15.90 5.69
N ILE A 115 7.82 -16.77 6.70
CA ILE A 115 9.04 -17.50 7.08
C ILE A 115 9.29 -18.73 6.18
N ASN A 116 8.26 -19.44 5.75
CA ASN A 116 8.36 -20.81 5.23
C ASN A 116 8.39 -20.93 3.70
N ARG A 117 8.93 -19.97 2.97
CA ARG A 117 8.88 -19.94 1.48
C ARG A 117 7.48 -20.12 0.88
N ALA A 118 6.45 -20.14 1.70
CA ALA A 118 5.07 -20.12 1.24
C ALA A 118 4.73 -18.73 0.72
N LEU A 119 4.26 -18.66 -0.52
CA LEU A 119 3.80 -17.41 -1.11
C LEU A 119 2.43 -17.03 -0.52
N LEU A 120 2.36 -15.94 0.20
CA LEU A 120 1.08 -15.34 0.56
C LEU A 120 0.56 -14.51 -0.62
N HIS A 121 -0.34 -15.09 -1.39
CA HIS A 121 -0.86 -14.44 -2.61
C HIS A 121 -2.02 -13.47 -2.34
N GLY A 122 -2.72 -13.59 -1.22
CA GLY A 122 -3.77 -12.67 -0.79
C GLY A 122 -3.22 -11.27 -0.48
N LYS A 123 -4.00 -10.24 -0.73
CA LYS A 123 -3.70 -8.87 -0.33
C LYS A 123 -4.78 -8.42 0.63
N LEU A 124 -4.36 -7.83 1.73
CA LEU A 124 -5.21 -7.39 2.80
C LEU A 124 -4.86 -5.95 3.18
N TYR A 125 -5.88 -5.17 3.43
CA TYR A 125 -5.81 -3.84 4.00
C TYR A 125 -6.78 -3.79 5.18
N HIS A 126 -6.26 -3.61 6.39
CA HIS A 126 -7.06 -3.47 7.59
C HIS A 126 -6.71 -2.14 8.27
N ILE A 127 -7.72 -1.34 8.55
CA ILE A 127 -7.58 -0.02 9.16
C ILE A 127 -8.33 -0.04 10.48
N ALA A 128 -7.62 0.21 11.57
CA ALA A 128 -8.18 0.35 12.91
C ALA A 128 -8.10 1.84 13.32
N PRO A 129 -9.17 2.62 13.11
CA PRO A 129 -9.23 4.01 13.56
C PRO A 129 -9.46 4.06 15.07
N PRO A 130 -8.98 5.09 15.79
CA PRO A 130 -9.22 5.22 17.23
C PRO A 130 -10.71 5.43 17.52
N GLY A 131 -11.25 4.64 18.46
CA GLY A 131 -12.62 4.80 18.97
C GLY A 131 -13.74 4.51 17.96
N ARG A 132 -13.45 3.84 16.85
CA ARG A 132 -14.43 3.46 15.82
C ARG A 132 -14.16 2.04 15.32
N ASP A 133 -15.17 1.43 14.71
CA ASP A 133 -15.04 0.11 14.09
C ASP A 133 -13.94 0.09 13.02
N SER A 134 -13.23 -1.02 12.97
CA SER A 134 -12.25 -1.29 11.94
C SER A 134 -12.88 -1.35 10.54
N ARG A 135 -12.05 -1.16 9.53
CA ARG A 135 -12.42 -1.34 8.13
C ARG A 135 -11.41 -2.28 7.49
N ALA A 136 -11.90 -3.18 6.66
CA ALA A 136 -11.02 -4.09 5.95
C ALA A 136 -11.44 -4.30 4.50
N MET A 137 -10.44 -4.55 3.67
CA MET A 137 -10.59 -4.91 2.26
C MET A 137 -9.57 -5.99 1.93
N PHE A 138 -9.98 -7.06 1.27
CA PHE A 138 -9.08 -8.07 0.76
C PHE A 138 -9.26 -8.29 -0.74
N GLY A 139 -8.25 -8.84 -1.40
CA GLY A 139 -8.32 -9.13 -2.83
C GLY A 139 -6.97 -9.26 -3.51
N SER A 140 -6.86 -8.69 -4.71
CA SER A 140 -5.67 -8.82 -5.58
C SER A 140 -4.76 -7.60 -5.60
N SER A 141 -5.22 -6.43 -5.14
CA SER A 141 -4.47 -5.17 -5.21
C SER A 141 -3.22 -5.17 -4.36
N ASN A 142 -2.04 -5.09 -4.99
CA ASN A 142 -0.79 -4.81 -4.28
C ASN A 142 -0.68 -3.34 -3.90
N PHE A 143 0.18 -3.02 -2.90
CA PHE A 143 0.47 -1.65 -2.50
C PHE A 143 1.39 -0.94 -3.53
N THR A 144 0.88 -0.80 -4.72
CA THR A 144 1.55 -0.16 -5.87
C THR A 144 0.63 0.84 -6.54
N THR A 145 1.17 1.79 -7.30
CA THR A 145 0.34 2.77 -8.02
C THR A 145 -0.69 2.12 -8.92
N ARG A 146 -0.29 1.12 -9.71
CA ARG A 146 -1.21 0.40 -10.61
C ARG A 146 -2.19 -0.50 -9.86
N GLY A 147 -1.73 -1.18 -8.80
CA GLY A 147 -2.57 -2.06 -7.98
C GLY A 147 -3.64 -1.30 -7.18
N LEU A 148 -3.32 -0.10 -6.72
CA LEU A 148 -4.26 0.76 -6.00
C LEU A 148 -5.15 1.62 -6.91
N GLY A 149 -4.88 1.66 -8.21
CA GLY A 149 -5.64 2.49 -9.13
C GLY A 149 -5.21 3.96 -9.15
N LEU A 150 -3.95 4.24 -8.77
CA LEU A 150 -3.37 5.58 -8.64
C LEU A 150 -2.59 6.03 -9.88
N ALA A 151 -2.32 5.15 -10.85
CA ALA A 151 -1.54 5.52 -12.01
C ALA A 151 -2.35 6.43 -12.95
N ASP A 152 -1.66 7.41 -13.57
CA ASP A 152 -2.25 8.38 -14.49
C ASP A 152 -2.66 7.74 -15.83
N SER A 153 -1.98 6.66 -16.24
CA SER A 153 -2.21 6.01 -17.53
C SER A 153 -3.05 4.74 -17.35
N GLN A 154 -2.40 3.60 -17.16
CA GLN A 154 -3.06 2.31 -17.11
C GLN A 154 -2.97 1.70 -15.71
N ASN A 155 -4.11 1.52 -15.05
CA ASN A 155 -4.23 0.78 -13.80
C ASN A 155 -4.45 -0.71 -14.08
N ASN A 156 -4.11 -1.54 -13.11
CA ASN A 156 -4.53 -2.94 -13.15
C ASN A 156 -6.04 -3.04 -12.97
N ILE A 157 -6.65 -4.00 -13.66
CA ILE A 157 -7.99 -4.47 -13.29
C ILE A 157 -7.78 -5.42 -12.11
N GLU A 158 -8.37 -5.09 -10.98
CA GLU A 158 -8.21 -5.81 -9.72
C GLU A 158 -9.57 -6.34 -9.26
N LEU A 159 -9.55 -7.29 -8.34
CA LEU A 159 -10.75 -7.78 -7.69
C LEU A 159 -10.56 -7.69 -6.18
N ASN A 160 -11.20 -6.71 -5.56
CA ASN A 160 -11.17 -6.50 -4.12
C ASN A 160 -12.58 -6.44 -3.56
N MET A 161 -12.75 -6.87 -2.32
CA MET A 161 -14.01 -6.81 -1.59
C MET A 161 -13.80 -6.19 -0.22
N GLU A 162 -14.63 -5.22 0.13
CA GLU A 162 -14.70 -4.70 1.49
C GLU A 162 -15.42 -5.68 2.40
N ILE A 163 -14.85 -5.91 3.58
CA ILE A 163 -15.42 -6.80 4.59
C ILE A 163 -16.36 -5.99 5.47
N THR A 164 -17.64 -6.32 5.40
CA THR A 164 -18.69 -5.59 6.12
C THR A 164 -18.99 -6.17 7.50
N ASP A 165 -18.77 -7.48 7.70
CA ASP A 165 -19.00 -8.14 8.98
C ASP A 165 -17.88 -7.79 9.98
N GLN A 166 -18.25 -7.42 11.21
CA GLN A 166 -17.30 -7.03 12.26
C GLN A 166 -16.46 -8.22 12.70
N ARG A 167 -17.06 -9.39 12.85
CA ARG A 167 -16.38 -10.60 13.29
C ARG A 167 -15.29 -11.01 12.32
N ASP A 168 -15.61 -10.97 11.02
CA ASP A 168 -14.64 -11.29 9.98
C ASP A 168 -13.47 -10.30 9.98
N ARG A 169 -13.71 -9.01 10.30
CA ARG A 169 -12.64 -8.02 10.41
C ARG A 169 -11.75 -8.25 11.64
N ASP A 170 -12.32 -8.66 12.74
CA ASP A 170 -11.59 -8.93 13.99
C ASP A 170 -10.71 -10.18 13.89
N ASP A 171 -11.14 -11.19 13.09
CA ASP A 171 -10.39 -12.43 12.84
C ASP A 171 -9.18 -12.25 11.90
N LEU A 172 -9.01 -11.07 11.28
CA LEU A 172 -7.89 -10.78 10.36
C LEU A 172 -6.59 -10.30 11.06
N LEU A 173 -6.58 -10.11 12.34
CA LEU A 173 -5.47 -9.57 13.13
C LEU A 173 -4.98 -10.54 14.18
#